data_613d970326a47267d6efce02a81a56e7
#
_entry.id   613d970326a47267d6efce02a81a56e7
#
_cell.length_a   1.000
_cell.length_b   1.000
_cell.length_c   1.000
_cell.angle_alpha   90.00
_cell.angle_beta   90.00
_cell.angle_gamma   90.00
#
_symmetry.space_group_name_H-M   'P 1'
#
loop_
_entity.id
_entity.type
_entity.pdbx_description
1 polymer ?
#
loop_
_entity_poly.entity_id
_entity_poly.type
_entity_poly.pdbx_seq_one_letter_code
_entity_poly.pdbx_strand_id
1 'polypeptide(L)'
;MPLIDPGKPAPDFALPDQEGTTHRLSEYAGRPVVLYFYPKDDTPGCTQQACDFEARTSDRVANAVVLGVSILNTASKAAFAAKHGLHFPLLADEDHAVAEQYGVWQEKSQYGRTYMGIARTTYLIGPDGTVAQRWDNVRVAGHVDEVIRAVSDLAAAH
;
A
#
# COMPACT_ATOMS: atom_id res chain seq x y z
N MET A 1 16.85 -2.09 5.93
CA MET A 1 16.34 -0.73 6.12
C MET A 1 15.21 -0.76 7.13
N PRO A 2 15.20 0.15 8.09
CA PRO A 2 14.13 0.21 9.07
C PRO A 2 12.85 0.78 8.45
N LEU A 3 11.72 0.54 9.13
CA LEU A 3 10.46 1.20 8.82
C LEU A 3 10.62 2.72 8.95
N ILE A 4 9.84 3.47 8.19
CA ILE A 4 9.91 4.93 8.15
C ILE A 4 8.95 5.51 9.20
N ASP A 5 9.48 6.29 10.10
CA ASP A 5 8.67 6.89 11.17
C ASP A 5 7.82 8.06 10.66
N PRO A 6 6.66 8.30 11.30
CA PRO A 6 5.88 9.51 11.01
C PRO A 6 6.74 10.77 11.15
N GLY A 7 6.52 11.72 10.25
CA GLY A 7 7.30 12.96 10.18
C GLY A 7 8.50 12.90 9.25
N LYS A 8 8.88 11.71 8.77
CA LYS A 8 10.00 11.54 7.85
C LYS A 8 9.50 11.54 6.41
N PRO A 9 10.35 11.95 5.46
CA PRO A 9 9.98 11.90 4.05
C PRO A 9 9.76 10.45 3.57
N ALA A 10 8.72 10.25 2.77
CA ALA A 10 8.50 8.97 2.10
C ALA A 10 9.40 8.89 0.86
N PRO A 11 10.21 7.83 0.69
CA PRO A 11 11.04 7.69 -0.50
C PRO A 11 10.21 7.65 -1.78
N ASP A 12 10.68 8.35 -2.83
CA ASP A 12 10.06 8.27 -4.13
C ASP A 12 10.32 6.90 -4.76
N PHE A 13 9.46 6.50 -5.67
CA PHE A 13 9.59 5.24 -6.41
C PHE A 13 8.95 5.39 -7.78
N ALA A 14 9.21 4.42 -8.64
CA ALA A 14 8.55 4.29 -9.94
C ALA A 14 8.23 2.82 -10.16
N LEU A 15 6.95 2.46 -10.14
CA LEU A 15 6.51 1.08 -10.27
C LEU A 15 5.35 0.97 -11.26
N PRO A 16 5.31 -0.10 -12.07
CA PRO A 16 4.20 -0.33 -13.00
C PRO A 16 2.99 -0.91 -12.27
N ASP A 17 1.80 -0.53 -12.74
CA ASP A 17 0.54 -1.09 -12.26
C ASP A 17 0.09 -2.28 -13.14
N GLN A 18 -1.11 -2.79 -12.88
CA GLN A 18 -1.70 -3.93 -13.59
C GLN A 18 -1.92 -3.69 -15.08
N GLU A 19 -1.89 -2.44 -15.52
CA GLU A 19 -2.02 -2.07 -16.95
C GLU A 19 -0.69 -1.70 -17.57
N GLY A 20 0.41 -1.81 -16.82
CA GLY A 20 1.75 -1.44 -17.27
C GLY A 20 2.05 0.05 -17.17
N THR A 21 1.15 0.84 -16.62
CA THR A 21 1.36 2.28 -16.41
C THR A 21 2.26 2.49 -15.20
N THR A 22 3.33 3.27 -15.37
CA THR A 22 4.26 3.57 -14.28
C THR A 22 3.70 4.67 -13.38
N HIS A 23 3.71 4.43 -12.08
CA HIS A 23 3.34 5.39 -11.05
C HIS A 23 4.55 5.81 -10.25
N ARG A 24 4.72 7.12 -10.04
CA ARG A 24 5.75 7.69 -9.18
C ARG A 24 5.07 8.37 -8.01
N LEU A 25 5.61 8.19 -6.80
CA LEU A 25 5.03 8.85 -5.63
C LEU A 25 4.99 10.37 -5.81
N SER A 26 6.03 10.94 -6.41
CA SER A 26 6.12 12.38 -6.66
C SER A 26 5.00 12.95 -7.54
N GLU A 27 4.37 12.12 -8.35
CA GLU A 27 3.23 12.53 -9.19
C GLU A 27 1.98 12.86 -8.38
N TYR A 28 1.92 12.38 -7.13
CA TYR A 28 0.79 12.58 -6.24
C TYR A 28 1.03 13.68 -5.20
N ALA A 29 2.07 14.49 -5.36
CA ALA A 29 2.33 15.63 -4.49
C ALA A 29 1.10 16.54 -4.42
N GLY A 30 0.74 16.97 -3.22
CA GLY A 30 -0.47 17.76 -2.98
C GLY A 30 -1.71 16.94 -2.65
N ARG A 31 -1.62 15.61 -2.67
CA ARG A 31 -2.71 14.70 -2.35
C ARG A 31 -2.27 13.70 -1.28
N PRO A 32 -3.15 13.33 -0.34
CA PRO A 32 -2.83 12.21 0.56
C PRO A 32 -2.70 10.91 -0.23
N VAL A 33 -1.71 10.08 0.14
CA VAL A 33 -1.50 8.77 -0.49
C VAL A 33 -1.58 7.70 0.59
N VAL A 34 -2.44 6.73 0.38
CA VAL A 34 -2.48 5.50 1.16
C VAL A 34 -1.65 4.47 0.40
N LEU A 35 -0.46 4.17 0.90
CA LEU A 35 0.45 3.21 0.30
C LEU A 35 0.47 1.97 1.19
N TYR A 36 -0.14 0.86 0.73
CA TYR A 36 -0.16 -0.33 1.54
C TYR A 36 0.61 -1.46 0.89
N PHE A 37 1.43 -2.12 1.70
CA PHE A 37 2.24 -3.27 1.29
C PHE A 37 1.56 -4.54 1.76
N TYR A 38 1.37 -5.50 0.84
CA TYR A 38 0.71 -6.76 1.13
C TYR A 38 1.53 -7.93 0.57
N PRO A 39 1.46 -9.12 1.22
CA PRO A 39 2.37 -10.21 0.87
C PRO A 39 2.16 -10.83 -0.51
N LYS A 40 0.92 -11.09 -0.94
CA LYS A 40 0.70 -11.88 -2.15
C LYS A 40 -0.69 -11.69 -2.73
N ASP A 41 -0.78 -11.46 -4.04
CA ASP A 41 -2.05 -11.36 -4.76
C ASP A 41 -2.92 -12.61 -4.57
N ASP A 42 -4.22 -12.39 -4.49
CA ASP A 42 -5.26 -13.42 -4.48
C ASP A 42 -5.14 -14.44 -3.32
N THR A 43 -4.58 -14.01 -2.19
CA THR A 43 -4.66 -14.75 -0.93
C THR A 43 -5.81 -14.19 -0.09
N PRO A 44 -6.40 -14.97 0.86
CA PRO A 44 -7.62 -14.51 1.57
C PRO A 44 -7.49 -13.16 2.25
N GLY A 45 -6.44 -12.93 3.03
CA GLY A 45 -6.25 -11.66 3.73
C GLY A 45 -5.98 -10.50 2.79
N CYS A 46 -5.16 -10.72 1.76
CA CYS A 46 -4.85 -9.69 0.77
C CYS A 46 -6.06 -9.34 -0.09
N THR A 47 -6.86 -10.34 -0.43
CA THR A 47 -8.12 -10.13 -1.18
C THR A 47 -9.11 -9.32 -0.35
N GLN A 48 -9.28 -9.66 0.92
CA GLN A 48 -10.19 -8.92 1.80
C GLN A 48 -9.74 -7.47 1.95
N GLN A 49 -8.46 -7.23 2.17
CA GLN A 49 -7.91 -5.87 2.29
C GLN A 49 -8.14 -5.07 1.02
N ALA A 50 -7.87 -5.66 -0.15
CA ALA A 50 -8.06 -4.99 -1.43
C ALA A 50 -9.54 -4.67 -1.69
N CYS A 51 -10.43 -5.60 -1.42
CA CYS A 51 -11.86 -5.38 -1.58
C CYS A 51 -12.39 -4.31 -0.62
N ASP A 52 -11.88 -4.28 0.60
CA ASP A 52 -12.24 -3.25 1.58
C ASP A 52 -11.80 -1.85 1.08
N PHE A 53 -10.60 -1.73 0.52
CA PHE A 53 -10.17 -0.46 -0.09
C PHE A 53 -11.02 -0.11 -1.31
N GLU A 54 -11.30 -1.07 -2.18
CA GLU A 54 -12.12 -0.82 -3.38
C GLU A 54 -13.50 -0.30 -2.99
N ALA A 55 -14.12 -0.86 -1.96
CA ALA A 55 -15.43 -0.43 -1.48
C ALA A 55 -15.42 1.02 -0.97
N ARG A 56 -14.27 1.51 -0.51
CA ARG A 56 -14.15 2.86 0.05
C ARG A 56 -13.54 3.88 -0.94
N THR A 57 -13.05 3.45 -2.11
CA THR A 57 -12.48 4.38 -3.10
C THR A 57 -13.52 5.35 -3.65
N SER A 58 -14.79 4.95 -3.69
CA SER A 58 -15.89 5.81 -4.09
C SER A 58 -16.15 6.96 -3.12
N ASP A 59 -15.70 6.84 -1.87
CA ASP A 59 -15.90 7.87 -0.85
C ASP A 59 -15.10 9.15 -1.15
N ARG A 60 -14.05 9.04 -1.95
CA ARG A 60 -13.19 10.16 -2.39
C ARG A 60 -12.76 11.09 -1.25
N VAL A 61 -12.44 10.50 -0.12
CA VAL A 61 -12.08 11.28 1.07
C VAL A 61 -10.80 12.07 0.79
N ALA A 62 -10.90 13.41 0.91
CA ALA A 62 -9.77 14.34 0.79
C ALA A 62 -8.95 14.16 -0.50
N ASN A 63 -9.53 13.64 -1.57
CA ASN A 63 -8.83 13.36 -2.83
C ASN A 63 -7.66 12.39 -2.66
N ALA A 64 -7.76 11.48 -1.70
CA ALA A 64 -6.70 10.51 -1.41
C ALA A 64 -6.55 9.47 -2.52
N VAL A 65 -5.30 9.05 -2.73
CA VAL A 65 -4.94 8.00 -3.68
C VAL A 65 -4.63 6.72 -2.88
N VAL A 66 -5.13 5.58 -3.34
CA VAL A 66 -4.79 4.28 -2.76
C VAL A 66 -3.87 3.54 -3.74
N LEU A 67 -2.71 3.10 -3.25
CA LEU A 67 -1.74 2.32 -4.01
C LEU A 67 -1.41 1.06 -3.22
N GLY A 68 -1.65 -0.11 -3.83
CA GLY A 68 -1.25 -1.38 -3.22
C GLY A 68 0.06 -1.85 -3.85
N VAL A 69 0.97 -2.40 -3.05
CA VAL A 69 2.29 -2.85 -3.52
C VAL A 69 2.58 -4.26 -3.02
N SER A 70 2.98 -5.13 -3.95
CA SER A 70 3.54 -6.43 -3.61
C SER A 70 4.56 -6.85 -4.68
N ILE A 71 5.26 -7.97 -4.45
CA ILE A 71 6.40 -8.37 -5.30
C ILE A 71 6.02 -9.17 -6.53
N LEU A 72 4.77 -9.55 -6.70
CA LEU A 72 4.35 -10.28 -7.88
C LEU A 72 4.27 -9.35 -9.10
N ASN A 73 4.34 -9.93 -10.30
CA ASN A 73 4.42 -9.15 -11.53
C ASN A 73 3.09 -8.51 -11.94
N THR A 74 3.12 -7.71 -13.01
CA THR A 74 1.95 -7.00 -13.51
C THR A 74 0.87 -7.94 -14.01
N ALA A 75 1.24 -9.11 -14.57
CA ALA A 75 0.28 -10.10 -15.02
C ALA A 75 -0.52 -10.68 -13.85
N SER A 76 0.14 -10.97 -12.73
CA SER A 76 -0.52 -11.41 -11.50
C SER A 76 -1.51 -10.35 -10.99
N LYS A 77 -1.10 -9.09 -11.02
CA LYS A 77 -1.94 -7.98 -10.57
C LYS A 77 -3.12 -7.74 -11.49
N ALA A 78 -2.94 -7.91 -12.78
CA ALA A 78 -4.03 -7.80 -13.75
C ALA A 78 -5.09 -8.88 -13.50
N ALA A 79 -4.66 -10.13 -13.25
CA ALA A 79 -5.55 -11.23 -12.93
C ALA A 79 -6.30 -10.99 -11.62
N PHE A 80 -5.59 -10.52 -10.61
CA PHE A 80 -6.15 -10.20 -9.29
C PHE A 80 -7.20 -9.08 -9.40
N ALA A 81 -6.86 -7.99 -10.08
CA ALA A 81 -7.77 -6.86 -10.28
C ALA A 81 -9.02 -7.27 -11.06
N ALA A 82 -8.86 -8.06 -12.13
CA ALA A 82 -9.98 -8.52 -12.93
C ALA A 82 -10.91 -9.45 -12.15
N LYS A 83 -10.33 -10.37 -11.37
CA LYS A 83 -11.09 -11.35 -10.58
C LYS A 83 -11.96 -10.69 -9.52
N HIS A 84 -11.47 -9.63 -8.89
CA HIS A 84 -12.13 -9.00 -7.74
C HIS A 84 -12.66 -7.59 -8.03
N GLY A 85 -12.60 -7.13 -9.28
CA GLY A 85 -13.14 -5.82 -9.65
C GLY A 85 -12.40 -4.65 -9.00
N LEU A 86 -11.06 -4.73 -8.91
CA LEU A 86 -10.25 -3.70 -8.29
C LEU A 86 -9.89 -2.62 -9.30
N HIS A 87 -10.13 -1.35 -8.97
CA HIS A 87 -9.91 -0.22 -9.89
C HIS A 87 -8.77 0.72 -9.47
N PHE A 88 -8.23 0.54 -8.27
CA PHE A 88 -7.06 1.33 -7.86
C PHE A 88 -5.77 0.65 -8.32
N PRO A 89 -4.65 1.40 -8.43
CA PRO A 89 -3.39 0.82 -8.89
C PRO A 89 -2.83 -0.23 -7.94
N LEU A 90 -2.44 -1.38 -8.51
CA LEU A 90 -1.71 -2.43 -7.83
C LEU A 90 -0.32 -2.46 -8.44
N LEU A 91 0.69 -2.10 -7.65
CA LEU A 91 2.05 -1.86 -8.14
C LEU A 91 2.93 -3.08 -7.97
N ALA A 92 3.70 -3.39 -9.00
CA ALA A 92 4.59 -4.55 -9.04
C ALA A 92 6.01 -4.16 -8.66
N ASP A 93 6.44 -4.56 -7.46
CA ASP A 93 7.79 -4.36 -6.94
C ASP A 93 8.56 -5.67 -7.01
N GLU A 94 8.82 -6.15 -8.24
CA GLU A 94 9.33 -7.50 -8.48
C GLU A 94 10.71 -7.76 -7.86
N ASP A 95 11.58 -6.75 -7.81
CA ASP A 95 12.89 -6.84 -7.19
C ASP A 95 12.91 -6.47 -5.71
N HIS A 96 11.74 -6.25 -5.12
CA HIS A 96 11.50 -5.81 -3.73
C HIS A 96 12.31 -4.58 -3.28
N ALA A 97 12.80 -3.78 -4.23
CA ALA A 97 13.61 -2.60 -3.90
C ALA A 97 12.82 -1.56 -3.12
N VAL A 98 11.58 -1.30 -3.49
CA VAL A 98 10.71 -0.35 -2.78
C VAL A 98 10.31 -0.90 -1.42
N ALA A 99 9.99 -2.19 -1.34
CA ALA A 99 9.71 -2.85 -0.06
C ALA A 99 10.89 -2.71 0.90
N GLU A 100 12.13 -2.83 0.41
CA GLU A 100 13.32 -2.63 1.21
C GLU A 100 13.46 -1.19 1.68
N GLN A 101 13.24 -0.22 0.79
CA GLN A 101 13.32 1.21 1.14
C GLN A 101 12.33 1.60 2.24
N TYR A 102 11.15 0.97 2.24
CA TYR A 102 10.11 1.25 3.22
C TYR A 102 10.22 0.38 4.47
N GLY A 103 11.23 -0.50 4.53
CA GLY A 103 11.48 -1.34 5.70
C GLY A 103 10.52 -2.51 5.88
N VAL A 104 9.69 -2.81 4.87
CA VAL A 104 8.66 -3.85 4.96
C VAL A 104 9.12 -5.21 4.42
N TRP A 105 10.31 -5.27 3.81
CA TRP A 105 10.93 -6.52 3.37
C TRP A 105 11.66 -7.12 4.55
N GLN A 106 11.06 -8.14 5.18
CA GLN A 106 11.49 -8.63 6.48
C GLN A 106 11.59 -10.15 6.50
N GLU A 107 12.39 -10.66 7.43
CA GLU A 107 12.45 -12.08 7.70
C GLU A 107 11.16 -12.53 8.37
N LYS A 108 10.57 -13.59 7.85
CA LYS A 108 9.36 -14.23 8.39
C LYS A 108 9.67 -15.67 8.73
N SER A 109 8.91 -16.23 9.68
CA SER A 109 9.04 -17.61 10.09
C SER A 109 7.68 -18.31 10.01
N GLN A 110 7.65 -19.50 9.39
CA GLN A 110 6.46 -20.31 9.29
C GLN A 110 6.86 -21.79 9.29
N TYR A 111 6.27 -22.57 10.18
CA TYR A 111 6.54 -24.02 10.29
C TYR A 111 8.03 -24.32 10.43
N GLY A 112 8.75 -23.54 11.24
CA GLY A 112 10.18 -23.72 11.48
C GLY A 112 11.09 -23.29 10.34
N ARG A 113 10.55 -22.73 9.27
CA ARG A 113 11.32 -22.19 8.15
C ARG A 113 11.34 -20.67 8.20
N THR A 114 12.50 -20.10 7.87
CA THR A 114 12.61 -18.65 7.70
C THR A 114 12.67 -18.29 6.23
N TYR A 115 12.05 -17.18 5.87
CA TYR A 115 12.07 -16.65 4.50
C TYR A 115 11.90 -15.15 4.55
N MET A 116 12.30 -14.48 3.48
CA MET A 116 12.07 -13.04 3.32
C MET A 116 10.72 -12.80 2.68
N GLY A 117 9.99 -11.81 3.16
CA GLY A 117 8.69 -11.47 2.62
C GLY A 117 8.23 -10.10 3.09
N ILE A 118 7.08 -9.67 2.58
CA ILE A 118 6.49 -8.39 2.97
C ILE A 118 5.75 -8.53 4.30
N ALA A 119 6.13 -7.70 5.27
CA ALA A 119 5.33 -7.48 6.47
C ALA A 119 4.18 -6.54 6.10
N ARG A 120 2.95 -6.97 6.33
CA ARG A 120 1.75 -6.19 5.97
C ARG A 120 1.77 -4.86 6.71
N THR A 121 1.98 -3.77 5.96
CA THR A 121 2.20 -2.43 6.51
C THR A 121 1.48 -1.41 5.63
N THR A 122 0.84 -0.43 6.25
CA THR A 122 0.21 0.68 5.53
C THR A 122 0.85 1.99 5.96
N TYR A 123 1.19 2.82 4.97
CA TYR A 123 1.69 4.19 5.17
C TYR A 123 0.62 5.18 4.69
N LEU A 124 0.29 6.14 5.52
CA LEU A 124 -0.45 7.33 5.08
C LEU A 124 0.56 8.44 4.86
N ILE A 125 0.69 8.88 3.62
CA ILE A 125 1.63 9.91 3.20
C ILE A 125 0.84 11.19 2.97
N GLY A 126 1.24 12.27 3.64
CA GLY A 126 0.56 13.56 3.51
C GLY A 126 0.85 14.26 2.18
N PRO A 127 0.11 15.33 1.88
CA PRO A 127 0.30 16.09 0.64
C PRO A 127 1.71 16.67 0.47
N ASP A 128 2.44 16.84 1.56
CA ASP A 128 3.83 17.32 1.56
C ASP A 128 4.87 16.23 1.30
N GLY A 129 4.44 14.97 1.12
CA GLY A 129 5.34 13.86 0.88
C GLY A 129 5.95 13.22 2.13
N THR A 130 5.53 13.65 3.33
CA THR A 130 6.00 13.04 4.58
C THR A 130 5.01 12.00 5.08
N VAL A 131 5.52 10.98 5.80
CA VAL A 131 4.68 9.97 6.44
C VAL A 131 3.88 10.63 7.56
N ALA A 132 2.56 10.60 7.46
CA ALA A 132 1.67 11.13 8.49
C ALA A 132 1.36 10.08 9.55
N GLN A 133 1.19 8.82 9.13
CA GLN A 133 0.87 7.70 10.02
C GLN A 133 1.30 6.39 9.39
N ARG A 134 1.57 5.40 10.24
CA ARG A 134 1.96 4.06 9.80
C ARG A 134 1.23 3.02 10.64
N TRP A 135 0.79 1.94 10.00
CA TRP A 135 0.19 0.77 10.66
C TRP A 135 1.08 -0.43 10.37
N ASP A 136 1.62 -1.04 11.43
CA ASP A 136 2.50 -2.18 11.35
C ASP A 136 1.73 -3.48 11.62
N ASN A 137 2.20 -4.59 11.04
CA ASN A 137 1.61 -5.91 11.29
C ASN A 137 0.09 -5.87 11.18
N VAL A 138 -0.40 -5.33 10.08
CA VAL A 138 -1.81 -5.02 9.87
C VAL A 138 -2.68 -6.27 10.00
N ARG A 139 -3.74 -6.16 10.80
CA ARG A 139 -4.86 -7.09 10.80
C ARG A 139 -5.94 -6.50 9.93
N VAL A 140 -6.42 -7.29 8.96
CA VAL A 140 -7.30 -6.78 7.90
C VAL A 140 -8.64 -6.31 8.42
N ALA A 141 -9.21 -7.00 9.42
CA ALA A 141 -10.53 -6.64 9.96
C ALA A 141 -10.52 -5.22 10.53
N GLY A 142 -11.36 -4.35 9.98
CA GLY A 142 -11.51 -2.96 10.42
C GLY A 142 -10.37 -2.02 10.03
N HIS A 143 -9.33 -2.53 9.37
CA HIS A 143 -8.15 -1.73 9.05
C HIS A 143 -8.47 -0.58 8.09
N VAL A 144 -9.18 -0.86 7.00
CA VAL A 144 -9.49 0.15 5.98
C VAL A 144 -10.31 1.29 6.58
N ASP A 145 -11.25 0.99 7.46
CA ASP A 145 -12.03 2.04 8.14
C ASP A 145 -11.14 2.94 9.00
N GLU A 146 -10.15 2.37 9.69
CA GLU A 146 -9.16 3.16 10.45
C GLU A 146 -8.35 4.06 9.53
N VAL A 147 -7.90 3.55 8.40
CA VAL A 147 -7.11 4.30 7.43
C VAL A 147 -7.94 5.46 6.86
N ILE A 148 -9.18 5.20 6.45
CA ILE A 148 -10.06 6.24 5.90
C ILE A 148 -10.34 7.32 6.95
N ARG A 149 -10.53 6.95 8.20
CA ARG A 149 -10.68 7.91 9.29
C ARG A 149 -9.43 8.78 9.44
N ALA A 150 -8.24 8.17 9.39
CA ALA A 150 -6.99 8.90 9.47
C ALA A 150 -6.81 9.87 8.29
N VAL A 151 -7.22 9.47 7.08
CA VAL A 151 -7.20 10.37 5.90
C VAL A 151 -8.12 11.56 6.13
N SER A 152 -9.31 11.32 6.66
CA SER A 152 -10.29 12.37 6.97
C SER A 152 -9.75 13.35 8.03
N ASP A 153 -9.13 12.81 9.08
CA ASP A 153 -8.53 13.61 10.15
C ASP A 153 -7.36 14.46 9.63
N LEU A 154 -6.53 13.88 8.74
CA LEU A 154 -5.42 14.61 8.12
C LEU A 154 -5.94 15.77 7.27
N ALA A 155 -7.01 15.57 6.51
CA ALA A 155 -7.63 16.60 5.70
C ALA A 155 -8.20 17.73 6.56
N ALA A 156 -8.80 17.40 7.69
CA ALA A 156 -9.37 18.38 8.62
C ALA A 156 -8.29 19.23 9.30
N ALA A 157 -7.04 18.68 9.43
CA ALA A 157 -5.92 19.39 10.06
C ALA A 157 -5.21 20.34 9.07
N HIS A 158 -5.51 20.24 7.80
CA HIS A 158 -4.94 21.08 6.75
C HIS A 158 -6.03 21.89 6.07
#